data_089ccdcc1dbf62bb69bcf637ec989bbd
#
_entry.id   089ccdcc1dbf62bb69bcf637ec989bbd
#
_cell.length_a   1.000
_cell.length_b   1.000
_cell.length_c   1.000
_cell.angle_alpha   90.00
_cell.angle_beta   90.00
_cell.angle_gamma   90.00
#
_symmetry.space_group_name_H-M   'P 1'
#
loop_
_entity.id
_entity.type
_entity.pdbx_description
1 polymer ?
#
loop_
_entity_poly.entity_id
_entity_poly.type
_entity_poly.pdbx_seq_one_letter_code
_entity_poly.pdbx_strand_id
1 'polypeptide(L)'
;MTKVVKIGDRVIGGGNPILIQSMTNTKTEDVAATVAQIQALTAAGCDIIRCAVPTMEAAEALTEIKKQVSIPVVADIHFDYLLALAAIEHGADKIRINPGNIGSTERVRAVVDAAKERGIPIRVGVNSGSLEKDLVEKYHGVTAEGIVESALDKVHLIEDMGYDNLVISIKSSDVMMCVKAHELIATQTDHPLHVGITESGTIISGNIKSSIGLGLILHQGIGDTIRVSLTGDPLEEIKSAKLILRTLGLRKGGVEVVSCPTCGRTRIDLIGLANQVENMVADIPLDIKVAVMGCVVNGPGEAKEADIGIAGGIGEGLLIKNGEVYKKVPEGELLEALRYELLHWNEQQK
;
A
#
# COMPACT_ATOMS: atom_id res chain seq x y z
N MET A 1 -0.37 -20.01 -6.80
CA MET A 1 -1.43 -18.96 -6.78
C MET A 1 -2.09 -19.06 -5.41
N THR A 2 -2.23 -17.97 -4.67
CA THR A 2 -2.78 -17.97 -3.31
C THR A 2 -4.29 -18.25 -3.30
N LYS A 3 -4.83 -18.71 -2.16
CA LYS A 3 -6.28 -18.84 -1.93
C LYS A 3 -6.99 -17.49 -2.09
N VAL A 4 -8.26 -17.53 -2.46
CA VAL A 4 -9.12 -16.35 -2.52
C VAL A 4 -9.68 -16.07 -1.12
N VAL A 5 -9.50 -14.85 -0.62
CA VAL A 5 -10.03 -14.40 0.66
C VAL A 5 -10.85 -13.13 0.46
N LYS A 6 -12.06 -13.13 1.03
CA LYS A 6 -12.96 -11.97 1.00
C LYS A 6 -12.84 -11.15 2.29
N ILE A 7 -12.72 -9.84 2.15
CA ILE A 7 -12.62 -8.87 3.25
C ILE A 7 -13.69 -7.80 3.02
N GLY A 8 -14.82 -7.87 3.69
CA GLY A 8 -15.98 -7.03 3.38
C GLY A 8 -16.42 -7.21 1.91
N ASP A 9 -16.40 -6.16 1.13
CA ASP A 9 -16.67 -6.15 -0.32
C ASP A 9 -15.44 -6.36 -1.21
N ARG A 10 -14.24 -6.47 -0.62
CA ARG A 10 -12.98 -6.66 -1.33
C ARG A 10 -12.58 -8.13 -1.40
N VAL A 11 -11.84 -8.47 -2.46
CA VAL A 11 -11.31 -9.83 -2.68
C VAL A 11 -9.81 -9.74 -2.89
N ILE A 12 -9.04 -10.61 -2.24
CA ILE A 12 -7.59 -10.73 -2.36
C ILE A 12 -7.19 -12.16 -2.66
N GLY A 13 -5.96 -12.36 -3.12
CA GLY A 13 -5.47 -13.69 -3.50
C GLY A 13 -6.03 -14.15 -4.85
N GLY A 14 -5.69 -15.35 -5.26
CA GLY A 14 -6.20 -15.96 -6.50
C GLY A 14 -5.88 -15.20 -7.79
N GLY A 15 -4.84 -14.35 -7.80
CA GLY A 15 -4.51 -13.51 -8.95
C GLY A 15 -5.32 -12.22 -9.05
N ASN A 16 -6.12 -11.89 -8.04
CA ASN A 16 -6.80 -10.59 -7.97
C ASN A 16 -5.79 -9.44 -7.81
N PRO A 17 -6.16 -8.20 -8.18
CA PRO A 17 -5.29 -7.04 -8.01
C PRO A 17 -4.81 -6.86 -6.57
N ILE A 18 -3.56 -6.41 -6.42
CA ILE A 18 -2.96 -6.15 -5.12
C ILE A 18 -3.62 -4.92 -4.51
N LEU A 19 -4.16 -5.06 -3.29
CA LEU A 19 -4.84 -4.00 -2.59
C LEU A 19 -3.91 -3.23 -1.65
N ILE A 20 -4.14 -1.92 -1.56
CA ILE A 20 -3.42 -1.02 -0.66
C ILE A 20 -4.17 -0.94 0.67
N GLN A 21 -3.50 -1.33 1.75
CA GLN A 21 -4.00 -1.16 3.11
C GLN A 21 -3.19 -0.07 3.80
N SER A 22 -3.86 0.84 4.53
CA SER A 22 -3.23 1.75 5.47
C SER A 22 -3.76 1.54 6.89
N MET A 23 -3.36 2.40 7.81
CA MET A 23 -3.79 2.37 9.20
C MET A 23 -4.05 3.78 9.70
N THR A 24 -5.15 3.95 10.42
CA THR A 24 -5.43 5.22 11.10
C THR A 24 -4.42 5.48 12.22
N ASN A 25 -4.09 6.74 12.43
CA ASN A 25 -3.30 7.20 13.58
C ASN A 25 -4.14 8.01 14.59
N THR A 26 -5.45 8.10 14.36
CA THR A 26 -6.42 8.62 15.30
C THR A 26 -6.70 7.61 16.42
N LYS A 27 -7.26 8.08 17.53
CA LYS A 27 -7.85 7.19 18.52
C LYS A 27 -9.16 6.64 17.95
N THR A 28 -9.32 5.33 17.93
CA THR A 28 -10.47 4.68 17.28
C THR A 28 -11.79 5.04 17.95
N GLU A 29 -11.78 5.27 19.27
CA GLU A 29 -12.92 5.75 20.04
C GLU A 29 -13.36 7.19 19.66
N ASP A 30 -12.49 7.99 19.06
CA ASP A 30 -12.87 9.25 18.41
C ASP A 30 -13.40 8.96 17.00
N VAL A 31 -14.69 8.61 16.95
CA VAL A 31 -15.38 8.22 15.72
C VAL A 31 -15.28 9.29 14.66
N ALA A 32 -15.49 10.57 15.03
CA ALA A 32 -15.51 11.66 14.05
C ALA A 32 -14.14 11.85 13.39
N ALA A 33 -13.06 11.90 14.17
CA ALA A 33 -11.71 12.04 13.64
C ALA A 33 -11.29 10.81 12.82
N THR A 34 -11.66 9.61 13.29
CA THR A 34 -11.31 8.35 12.60
C THR A 34 -12.06 8.23 11.28
N VAL A 35 -13.36 8.54 11.21
CA VAL A 35 -14.14 8.55 9.96
C VAL A 35 -13.58 9.57 8.97
N ALA A 36 -13.29 10.79 9.41
CA ALA A 36 -12.71 11.81 8.54
C ALA A 36 -11.37 11.36 7.92
N GLN A 37 -10.50 10.74 8.73
CA GLN A 37 -9.23 10.20 8.24
C GLN A 37 -9.42 9.03 7.26
N ILE A 38 -10.33 8.10 7.56
CA ILE A 38 -10.64 6.98 6.65
C ILE A 38 -11.17 7.49 5.32
N GLN A 39 -12.07 8.47 5.33
CA GLN A 39 -12.62 9.07 4.10
C GLN A 39 -11.53 9.74 3.27
N ALA A 40 -10.61 10.48 3.89
CA ALA A 40 -9.48 11.09 3.21
C ALA A 40 -8.55 10.04 2.59
N LEU A 41 -8.23 8.97 3.33
CA LEU A 41 -7.41 7.87 2.84
C LEU A 41 -8.11 7.10 1.71
N THR A 42 -9.43 6.91 1.80
CA THR A 42 -10.24 6.27 0.74
C THR A 42 -10.21 7.09 -0.54
N ALA A 43 -10.39 8.41 -0.43
CA ALA A 43 -10.30 9.32 -1.57
C ALA A 43 -8.91 9.31 -2.21
N ALA A 44 -7.85 9.14 -1.43
CA ALA A 44 -6.48 8.98 -1.92
C ALA A 44 -6.21 7.62 -2.61
N GLY A 45 -7.12 6.63 -2.43
CA GLY A 45 -7.03 5.31 -3.06
C GLY A 45 -6.61 4.17 -2.12
N CYS A 46 -6.86 4.31 -0.82
CA CYS A 46 -6.80 3.22 0.14
C CYS A 46 -7.93 2.22 -0.12
N ASP A 47 -7.62 0.94 -0.21
CA ASP A 47 -8.59 -0.12 -0.50
C ASP A 47 -9.11 -0.79 0.78
N ILE A 48 -8.31 -0.82 1.86
CA ILE A 48 -8.62 -1.45 3.14
C ILE A 48 -8.01 -0.60 4.26
N ILE A 49 -8.75 -0.33 5.31
CA ILE A 49 -8.23 0.42 6.45
C ILE A 49 -8.08 -0.46 7.70
N ARG A 50 -7.04 -0.22 8.49
CA ARG A 50 -6.83 -0.85 9.78
C ARG A 50 -6.94 0.18 10.90
N CYS A 51 -7.72 -0.14 11.94
CA CYS A 51 -7.86 0.65 13.15
C CYS A 51 -7.30 -0.11 14.35
N ALA A 52 -6.57 0.56 15.23
CA ALA A 52 -6.13 -0.02 16.50
C ALA A 52 -7.33 -0.18 17.43
N VAL A 53 -7.42 -1.31 18.12
CA VAL A 53 -8.48 -1.58 19.11
C VAL A 53 -7.83 -1.93 20.45
N PRO A 54 -7.35 -0.91 21.19
CA PRO A 54 -6.68 -1.12 22.46
C PRO A 54 -7.65 -1.22 23.66
N THR A 55 -8.91 -0.79 23.49
CA THR A 55 -9.92 -0.73 24.57
C THR A 55 -11.28 -1.22 24.06
N MET A 56 -12.20 -1.45 25.00
CA MET A 56 -13.57 -1.85 24.66
C MET A 56 -14.32 -0.73 23.93
N GLU A 57 -14.10 0.52 24.36
CA GLU A 57 -14.70 1.70 23.71
C GLU A 57 -14.26 1.80 22.24
N ALA A 58 -12.99 1.46 21.94
CA ALA A 58 -12.50 1.42 20.57
C ALA A 58 -13.16 0.30 19.74
N ALA A 59 -13.45 -0.86 20.36
CA ALA A 59 -14.17 -1.95 19.69
C ALA A 59 -15.62 -1.55 19.39
N GLU A 60 -16.33 -0.96 20.36
CA GLU A 60 -17.71 -0.49 20.21
C GLU A 60 -17.85 0.61 19.15
N ALA A 61 -16.86 1.51 19.08
CA ALA A 61 -16.79 2.58 18.08
C ALA A 61 -16.82 2.08 16.63
N LEU A 62 -16.36 0.84 16.38
CA LEU A 62 -16.37 0.26 15.03
C LEU A 62 -17.77 0.23 14.42
N THR A 63 -18.82 0.05 15.22
CA THR A 63 -20.21 0.08 14.72
C THR A 63 -20.57 1.41 14.05
N GLU A 64 -20.20 2.52 14.66
CA GLU A 64 -20.51 3.85 14.13
C GLU A 64 -19.55 4.23 12.99
N ILE A 65 -18.30 3.81 13.06
CA ILE A 65 -17.31 3.98 11.97
C ILE A 65 -17.79 3.25 10.72
N LYS A 66 -18.18 1.98 10.83
CA LYS A 66 -18.64 1.14 9.72
C LYS A 66 -19.85 1.70 8.98
N LYS A 67 -20.73 2.43 9.65
CA LYS A 67 -21.89 3.09 9.01
C LYS A 67 -21.50 4.23 8.09
N GLN A 68 -20.33 4.83 8.28
CA GLN A 68 -19.91 6.08 7.64
C GLN A 68 -18.75 5.91 6.66
N VAL A 69 -18.17 4.71 6.55
CA VAL A 69 -17.05 4.42 5.65
C VAL A 69 -17.41 3.35 4.63
N SER A 70 -16.81 3.44 3.44
CA SER A 70 -17.14 2.55 2.30
C SER A 70 -16.13 1.43 2.09
N ILE A 71 -14.97 1.48 2.74
CA ILE A 71 -13.93 0.45 2.60
C ILE A 71 -13.92 -0.48 3.82
N PRO A 72 -13.46 -1.74 3.66
CA PRO A 72 -13.37 -2.69 4.77
C PRO A 72 -12.49 -2.20 5.91
N VAL A 73 -12.93 -2.45 7.14
CA VAL A 73 -12.23 -2.11 8.37
C VAL A 73 -11.63 -3.34 9.02
N VAL A 74 -10.32 -3.30 9.26
CA VAL A 74 -9.55 -4.33 9.96
C VAL A 74 -9.32 -3.89 11.39
N ALA A 75 -9.76 -4.68 12.37
CA ALA A 75 -9.45 -4.45 13.77
C ALA A 75 -8.07 -5.03 14.12
N ASP A 76 -7.20 -4.21 14.70
CA ASP A 76 -5.85 -4.60 15.12
C ASP A 76 -5.83 -4.87 16.62
N ILE A 77 -5.76 -6.15 16.98
CA ILE A 77 -5.79 -6.63 18.36
C ILE A 77 -4.40 -7.07 18.77
N HIS A 78 -3.88 -6.54 19.88
CA HIS A 78 -2.53 -6.86 20.34
C HIS A 78 -2.47 -8.01 21.34
N PHE A 79 -3.28 -7.97 22.41
CA PHE A 79 -3.14 -8.91 23.54
C PHE A 79 -4.46 -9.50 24.03
N ASP A 80 -5.53 -8.68 24.13
CA ASP A 80 -6.76 -9.12 24.77
C ASP A 80 -7.74 -9.73 23.77
N TYR A 81 -8.03 -11.03 23.94
CA TYR A 81 -8.99 -11.75 23.09
C TYR A 81 -10.41 -11.21 23.19
N LEU A 82 -10.81 -10.62 24.34
CA LEU A 82 -12.13 -10.03 24.51
C LEU A 82 -12.35 -8.85 23.58
N LEU A 83 -11.29 -8.08 23.31
CA LEU A 83 -11.34 -7.00 22.32
C LEU A 83 -11.51 -7.53 20.88
N ALA A 84 -10.92 -8.72 20.59
CA ALA A 84 -11.16 -9.37 19.31
C ALA A 84 -12.62 -9.80 19.16
N LEU A 85 -13.20 -10.42 20.18
CA LEU A 85 -14.63 -10.80 20.20
C LEU A 85 -15.54 -9.59 20.02
N ALA A 86 -15.30 -8.52 20.78
CA ALA A 86 -16.05 -7.28 20.65
C ALA A 86 -15.90 -6.63 19.28
N ALA A 87 -14.69 -6.57 18.72
CA ALA A 87 -14.48 -6.01 17.38
C ALA A 87 -15.22 -6.81 16.29
N ILE A 88 -15.27 -8.13 16.40
CA ILE A 88 -16.06 -9.01 15.52
C ILE A 88 -17.56 -8.71 15.66
N GLU A 89 -18.06 -8.58 16.89
CA GLU A 89 -19.45 -8.26 17.18
C GLU A 89 -19.85 -6.90 16.60
N HIS A 90 -18.97 -5.91 16.73
CA HIS A 90 -19.17 -4.53 16.26
C HIS A 90 -18.83 -4.33 14.77
N GLY A 91 -18.63 -5.40 13.99
CA GLY A 91 -18.68 -5.38 12.54
C GLY A 91 -17.33 -5.18 11.84
N ALA A 92 -16.21 -5.53 12.48
CA ALA A 92 -14.92 -5.61 11.77
C ALA A 92 -14.99 -6.61 10.61
N ASP A 93 -14.46 -6.23 9.45
CA ASP A 93 -14.44 -7.10 8.26
C ASP A 93 -13.27 -8.09 8.26
N LYS A 94 -12.28 -7.86 9.08
CA LYS A 94 -11.12 -8.72 9.33
C LYS A 94 -10.54 -8.37 10.69
N ILE A 95 -9.99 -9.33 11.39
CA ILE A 95 -9.16 -9.07 12.56
C ILE A 95 -7.70 -9.39 12.29
N ARG A 96 -6.81 -8.62 12.88
CA ARG A 96 -5.38 -8.92 12.93
C ARG A 96 -4.99 -9.26 14.33
N ILE A 97 -4.42 -10.44 14.51
CA ILE A 97 -3.88 -10.92 15.78
C ILE A 97 -2.47 -11.50 15.58
N ASN A 98 -1.73 -11.59 16.67
CA ASN A 98 -0.65 -12.54 16.83
C ASN A 98 -1.13 -13.60 17.86
N PRO A 99 -1.44 -14.83 17.45
CA PRO A 99 -1.95 -15.86 18.36
C PRO A 99 -1.05 -16.06 19.59
N GLY A 100 0.29 -15.92 19.45
CA GLY A 100 1.22 -15.99 20.57
C GLY A 100 1.03 -14.90 21.63
N ASN A 101 0.44 -13.76 21.28
CA ASN A 101 0.17 -12.67 22.21
C ASN A 101 -1.23 -12.75 22.84
N ILE A 102 -2.15 -13.47 22.21
CA ILE A 102 -3.55 -13.61 22.69
C ILE A 102 -3.62 -14.45 23.97
N GLY A 103 -2.66 -15.34 24.18
CA GLY A 103 -2.54 -16.17 25.38
C GLY A 103 -2.84 -17.64 25.12
N SER A 104 -3.73 -18.24 25.92
CA SER A 104 -3.96 -19.69 25.85
C SER A 104 -4.67 -20.12 24.56
N THR A 105 -4.52 -21.40 24.21
CA THR A 105 -5.20 -22.02 23.05
C THR A 105 -6.72 -21.85 23.11
N GLU A 106 -7.33 -21.87 24.29
CA GLU A 106 -8.77 -21.67 24.49
C GLU A 106 -9.18 -20.25 24.09
N ARG A 107 -8.37 -19.23 24.42
CA ARG A 107 -8.63 -17.84 24.03
C ARG A 107 -8.50 -17.66 22.51
N VAL A 108 -7.49 -18.25 21.90
CA VAL A 108 -7.34 -18.25 20.44
C VAL A 108 -8.55 -18.94 19.80
N ARG A 109 -8.98 -20.10 20.33
CA ARG A 109 -10.17 -20.81 19.84
C ARG A 109 -11.43 -19.96 19.91
N ALA A 110 -11.66 -19.25 21.00
CA ALA A 110 -12.81 -18.35 21.12
C ALA A 110 -12.83 -17.28 20.00
N VAL A 111 -11.67 -16.70 19.67
CA VAL A 111 -11.55 -15.74 18.57
C VAL A 111 -11.79 -16.40 17.22
N VAL A 112 -11.23 -17.60 16.99
CA VAL A 112 -11.43 -18.36 15.76
C VAL A 112 -12.91 -18.73 15.57
N ASP A 113 -13.57 -19.21 16.61
CA ASP A 113 -14.98 -19.60 16.54
C ASP A 113 -15.87 -18.38 16.21
N ALA A 114 -15.63 -17.23 16.85
CA ALA A 114 -16.34 -16.00 16.54
C ALA A 114 -16.10 -15.51 15.11
N ALA A 115 -14.85 -15.57 14.62
CA ALA A 115 -14.52 -15.21 13.24
C ALA A 115 -15.17 -16.17 12.23
N LYS A 116 -15.21 -17.47 12.54
CA LYS A 116 -15.85 -18.51 11.73
C LYS A 116 -17.35 -18.31 11.63
N GLU A 117 -18.02 -17.99 12.75
CA GLU A 117 -19.47 -17.71 12.79
C GLU A 117 -19.84 -16.52 11.88
N ARG A 118 -19.02 -15.49 11.85
CA ARG A 118 -19.21 -14.30 11.01
C ARG A 118 -18.61 -14.41 9.61
N GLY A 119 -17.83 -15.45 9.32
CA GLY A 119 -17.18 -15.68 8.04
C GLY A 119 -16.09 -14.65 7.70
N ILE A 120 -15.49 -14.00 8.70
CA ILE A 120 -14.47 -12.95 8.49
C ILE A 120 -13.05 -13.52 8.59
N PRO A 121 -12.10 -13.08 7.75
CA PRO A 121 -10.75 -13.60 7.77
C PRO A 121 -9.98 -13.12 9.00
N ILE A 122 -9.03 -13.97 9.44
CA ILE A 122 -8.05 -13.65 10.46
C ILE A 122 -6.70 -13.40 9.78
N ARG A 123 -6.06 -12.27 10.07
CA ARG A 123 -4.67 -12.05 9.69
C ARG A 123 -3.74 -12.43 10.85
N VAL A 124 -2.95 -13.46 10.60
CA VAL A 124 -1.83 -13.85 11.47
C VAL A 124 -0.66 -12.91 11.19
N GLY A 125 -0.25 -12.14 12.18
CA GLY A 125 0.82 -11.15 12.02
C GLY A 125 2.02 -11.47 12.90
N VAL A 126 3.18 -11.71 12.28
CA VAL A 126 4.47 -11.92 12.96
C VAL A 126 5.44 -10.82 12.58
N ASN A 127 6.13 -10.28 13.57
CA ASN A 127 7.19 -9.28 13.37
C ASN A 127 8.52 -9.81 13.92
N SER A 128 9.62 -9.47 13.26
CA SER A 128 10.97 -9.85 13.71
C SER A 128 11.28 -9.40 15.15
N GLY A 129 10.77 -8.26 15.58
CA GLY A 129 10.97 -7.74 16.93
C GLY A 129 10.22 -8.46 18.05
N SER A 130 9.31 -9.38 17.71
CA SER A 130 8.51 -10.16 18.67
C SER A 130 8.61 -11.67 18.43
N LEU A 131 9.74 -12.13 17.87
CA LEU A 131 10.01 -13.54 17.67
C LEU A 131 10.18 -14.25 19.02
N GLU A 132 9.67 -15.46 19.14
CA GLU A 132 9.73 -16.31 20.33
C GLU A 132 11.18 -16.65 20.70
N LYS A 133 11.46 -16.69 22.02
CA LYS A 133 12.83 -16.91 22.53
C LYS A 133 13.42 -18.25 22.12
N ASP A 134 12.61 -19.29 22.11
CA ASP A 134 12.99 -20.64 21.67
C ASP A 134 13.39 -20.69 20.20
N LEU A 135 12.70 -19.94 19.34
CA LEU A 135 13.07 -19.80 17.93
C LEU A 135 14.35 -18.96 17.76
N VAL A 136 14.52 -17.90 18.56
CA VAL A 136 15.77 -17.12 18.58
C VAL A 136 16.95 -17.99 19.00
N GLU A 137 16.78 -18.85 20.00
CA GLU A 137 17.82 -19.82 20.43
C GLU A 137 18.09 -20.89 19.36
N LYS A 138 17.04 -21.47 18.78
CA LYS A 138 17.14 -22.48 17.72
C LYS A 138 17.91 -21.98 16.50
N TYR A 139 17.65 -20.76 16.07
CA TYR A 139 18.24 -20.15 14.86
C TYR A 139 19.46 -19.26 15.14
N HIS A 140 19.93 -19.21 16.40
CA HIS A 140 21.08 -18.41 16.85
C HIS A 140 20.91 -16.89 16.55
N GLY A 141 19.66 -16.41 16.59
CA GLY A 141 19.31 -15.01 16.34
C GLY A 141 17.94 -14.87 15.68
N VAL A 142 17.62 -13.62 15.32
CA VAL A 142 16.43 -13.32 14.52
C VAL A 142 16.78 -13.57 13.05
N THR A 143 16.16 -14.57 12.44
CA THR A 143 16.42 -14.99 11.04
C THR A 143 15.12 -15.07 10.23
N ALA A 144 15.24 -15.07 8.91
CA ALA A 144 14.09 -15.27 8.03
C ALA A 144 13.40 -16.61 8.27
N GLU A 145 14.20 -17.67 8.47
CA GLU A 145 13.72 -19.02 8.74
C GLU A 145 12.92 -19.09 10.05
N GLY A 146 13.43 -18.46 11.11
CA GLY A 146 12.74 -18.40 12.42
C GLY A 146 11.43 -17.62 12.34
N ILE A 147 11.39 -16.52 11.60
CA ILE A 147 10.15 -15.74 11.42
C ILE A 147 9.11 -16.55 10.64
N VAL A 148 9.54 -17.29 9.60
CA VAL A 148 8.66 -18.14 8.80
C VAL A 148 8.10 -19.29 9.64
N GLU A 149 8.93 -20.00 10.40
CA GLU A 149 8.49 -21.05 11.31
C GLU A 149 7.46 -20.52 12.31
N SER A 150 7.77 -19.40 12.97
CA SER A 150 6.82 -18.71 13.88
C SER A 150 5.48 -18.40 13.23
N ALA A 151 5.47 -17.97 11.96
CA ALA A 151 4.25 -17.66 11.25
C ALA A 151 3.44 -18.93 10.93
N LEU A 152 4.11 -19.97 10.43
CA LEU A 152 3.46 -21.22 10.05
C LEU A 152 2.90 -21.97 11.25
N ASP A 153 3.60 -22.03 12.37
CA ASP A 153 3.11 -22.65 13.60
C ASP A 153 1.79 -22.02 14.07
N LYS A 154 1.69 -20.69 13.96
CA LYS A 154 0.46 -19.97 14.31
C LYS A 154 -0.67 -20.17 13.29
N VAL A 155 -0.34 -20.33 12.02
CA VAL A 155 -1.29 -20.67 10.97
C VAL A 155 -1.83 -22.08 11.20
N HIS A 156 -0.95 -23.07 11.39
CA HIS A 156 -1.34 -24.45 11.68
C HIS A 156 -2.21 -24.55 12.94
N LEU A 157 -1.87 -23.79 13.99
CA LEU A 157 -2.70 -23.74 15.20
C LEU A 157 -4.16 -23.36 14.89
N ILE A 158 -4.40 -22.40 13.99
CA ILE A 158 -5.75 -21.98 13.61
C ILE A 158 -6.39 -22.97 12.63
N GLU A 159 -5.62 -23.52 11.70
CA GLU A 159 -6.09 -24.56 10.77
C GLU A 159 -6.54 -25.81 11.51
N ASP A 160 -5.82 -26.25 12.56
CA ASP A 160 -6.18 -27.37 13.44
C ASP A 160 -7.49 -27.11 14.22
N MET A 161 -7.87 -25.84 14.36
CA MET A 161 -9.18 -25.46 14.90
C MET A 161 -10.30 -25.51 13.84
N GLY A 162 -9.98 -25.92 12.60
CA GLY A 162 -10.93 -26.03 11.47
C GLY A 162 -11.28 -24.70 10.82
N TYR A 163 -10.32 -23.74 10.77
CA TYR A 163 -10.50 -22.46 10.11
C TYR A 163 -9.29 -22.10 9.25
N ASP A 164 -9.50 -21.92 7.95
CA ASP A 164 -8.47 -21.65 6.95
C ASP A 164 -8.68 -20.32 6.19
N ASN A 165 -9.66 -19.51 6.61
CA ASN A 165 -9.87 -18.16 6.04
C ASN A 165 -8.85 -17.19 6.63
N LEU A 166 -7.59 -17.36 6.21
CA LEU A 166 -6.43 -16.71 6.79
C LEU A 166 -5.70 -15.81 5.80
N VAL A 167 -5.05 -14.80 6.35
CA VAL A 167 -4.06 -13.95 5.68
C VAL A 167 -2.80 -13.95 6.53
N ILE A 168 -1.63 -14.04 5.94
CA ILE A 168 -0.38 -14.04 6.68
C ILE A 168 0.36 -12.71 6.47
N SER A 169 0.97 -12.21 7.52
CA SER A 169 1.79 -11.00 7.49
C SER A 169 3.08 -11.24 8.24
N ILE A 170 4.18 -11.23 7.51
CA ILE A 170 5.53 -11.26 8.08
C ILE A 170 6.15 -9.90 7.88
N LYS A 171 6.75 -9.33 8.92
CA LYS A 171 7.37 -8.01 8.84
C LYS A 171 8.73 -7.99 9.56
N SER A 172 9.68 -7.32 8.92
CA SER A 172 10.97 -6.98 9.48
C SER A 172 11.33 -5.54 9.14
N SER A 173 12.14 -4.90 9.97
CA SER A 173 12.79 -3.61 9.68
C SER A 173 14.05 -3.80 8.82
N ASP A 174 14.63 -5.00 8.81
CA ASP A 174 15.65 -5.42 7.85
C ASP A 174 14.99 -5.82 6.53
N VAL A 175 15.28 -5.06 5.49
CA VAL A 175 14.66 -5.22 4.17
C VAL A 175 14.98 -6.56 3.56
N MET A 176 16.25 -6.99 3.59
CA MET A 176 16.66 -8.23 2.94
C MET A 176 16.19 -9.47 3.71
N MET A 177 16.14 -9.40 5.04
CA MET A 177 15.51 -10.44 5.87
C MET A 177 14.01 -10.55 5.54
N CYS A 178 13.32 -9.43 5.38
CA CYS A 178 11.90 -9.41 5.01
C CYS A 178 11.67 -10.06 3.63
N VAL A 179 12.50 -9.72 2.63
CA VAL A 179 12.46 -10.33 1.29
C VAL A 179 12.66 -11.84 1.39
N LYS A 180 13.72 -12.29 2.07
CA LYS A 180 14.04 -13.71 2.25
C LYS A 180 12.92 -14.47 2.94
N ALA A 181 12.31 -13.89 3.98
CA ALA A 181 11.19 -14.50 4.68
C ALA A 181 9.96 -14.68 3.76
N HIS A 182 9.69 -13.71 2.89
CA HIS A 182 8.59 -13.82 1.93
C HIS A 182 8.87 -14.87 0.83
N GLU A 183 10.10 -14.96 0.35
CA GLU A 183 10.53 -16.02 -0.57
C GLU A 183 10.33 -17.42 0.04
N LEU A 184 10.72 -17.59 1.29
CA LEU A 184 10.58 -18.86 1.98
C LEU A 184 9.11 -19.23 2.23
N ILE A 185 8.30 -18.30 2.77
CA ILE A 185 6.92 -18.62 3.13
C ILE A 185 6.03 -18.85 1.91
N ALA A 186 6.28 -18.14 0.80
CA ALA A 186 5.53 -18.29 -0.44
C ALA A 186 5.60 -19.70 -1.04
N THR A 187 6.64 -20.48 -0.68
CA THR A 187 6.78 -21.88 -1.09
C THR A 187 6.12 -22.87 -0.14
N GLN A 188 5.68 -22.43 1.04
CA GLN A 188 5.19 -23.29 2.12
C GLN A 188 3.70 -23.10 2.45
N THR A 189 3.05 -22.10 1.87
CA THR A 189 1.64 -21.83 2.08
C THR A 189 0.98 -21.27 0.81
N ASP A 190 -0.33 -21.47 0.70
CA ASP A 190 -1.19 -20.86 -0.31
C ASP A 190 -2.10 -19.76 0.25
N HIS A 191 -1.93 -19.38 1.52
CA HIS A 191 -2.65 -18.24 2.09
C HIS A 191 -2.17 -16.91 1.51
N PRO A 192 -3.08 -15.94 1.28
CA PRO A 192 -2.71 -14.60 0.86
C PRO A 192 -1.72 -13.92 1.81
N LEU A 193 -0.75 -13.21 1.23
CA LEU A 193 0.30 -12.52 1.96
C LEU A 193 0.06 -11.00 2.00
N HIS A 194 0.14 -10.43 3.20
CA HIS A 194 0.16 -8.99 3.42
C HIS A 194 1.59 -8.52 3.62
N VAL A 195 2.10 -7.77 2.66
CA VAL A 195 3.51 -7.38 2.57
C VAL A 195 3.73 -5.94 3.01
N GLY A 196 4.86 -5.70 3.66
CA GLY A 196 5.30 -4.36 4.04
C GLY A 196 6.54 -4.39 4.91
N ILE A 197 7.37 -3.37 4.81
CA ILE A 197 8.51 -3.15 5.69
C ILE A 197 8.02 -2.42 6.93
N THR A 198 8.34 -2.93 8.12
CA THR A 198 7.99 -2.27 9.39
C THR A 198 9.13 -1.35 9.84
N GLU A 199 8.79 -0.32 10.64
CA GLU A 199 9.79 0.60 11.21
C GLU A 199 10.72 1.17 10.14
N SER A 200 10.18 1.48 8.96
CA SER A 200 10.99 1.88 7.81
C SER A 200 11.59 3.28 7.96
N GLY A 201 11.04 4.12 8.84
CA GLY A 201 11.56 5.44 9.18
C GLY A 201 10.74 6.60 8.62
N THR A 202 11.37 7.77 8.50
CA THR A 202 10.75 8.99 7.97
C THR A 202 10.42 8.87 6.48
N ILE A 203 9.72 9.85 5.93
CA ILE A 203 9.23 9.83 4.54
C ILE A 203 10.34 9.43 3.54
N ILE A 204 11.51 10.05 3.61
CA ILE A 204 12.59 9.78 2.64
C ILE A 204 13.15 8.36 2.83
N SER A 205 13.66 8.05 4.01
CA SER A 205 14.30 6.75 4.26
C SER A 205 13.30 5.60 4.21
N GLY A 206 12.09 5.83 4.70
CA GLY A 206 11.01 4.85 4.70
C GLY A 206 10.51 4.52 3.29
N ASN A 207 10.42 5.50 2.40
CA ASN A 207 10.08 5.28 1.01
C ASN A 207 11.17 4.47 0.28
N ILE A 208 12.44 4.77 0.51
CA ILE A 208 13.54 3.99 -0.10
C ILE A 208 13.48 2.53 0.35
N LYS A 209 13.39 2.27 1.67
CA LYS A 209 13.31 0.92 2.21
C LYS A 209 12.07 0.17 1.71
N SER A 210 10.89 0.82 1.74
CA SER A 210 9.64 0.23 1.28
C SER A 210 9.66 -0.06 -0.21
N SER A 211 10.20 0.85 -1.03
CA SER A 211 10.30 0.64 -2.47
C SER A 211 11.22 -0.52 -2.83
N ILE A 212 12.36 -0.65 -2.14
CA ILE A 212 13.28 -1.77 -2.35
C ILE A 212 12.61 -3.08 -1.92
N GLY A 213 12.11 -3.14 -0.68
CA GLY A 213 11.55 -4.38 -0.13
C GLY A 213 10.29 -4.84 -0.86
N LEU A 214 9.32 -3.94 -1.05
CA LEU A 214 8.11 -4.24 -1.82
C LEU A 214 8.44 -4.55 -3.29
N GLY A 215 9.35 -3.80 -3.90
CA GLY A 215 9.77 -4.02 -5.28
C GLY A 215 10.32 -5.42 -5.50
N LEU A 216 11.25 -5.87 -4.64
CA LEU A 216 11.85 -7.20 -4.72
C LEU A 216 10.82 -8.33 -4.48
N ILE A 217 9.91 -8.17 -3.52
CA ILE A 217 8.91 -9.18 -3.18
C ILE A 217 7.83 -9.26 -4.28
N LEU A 218 7.26 -8.11 -4.66
CA LEU A 218 6.18 -8.04 -5.64
C LEU A 218 6.64 -8.44 -7.06
N HIS A 219 7.89 -8.16 -7.41
CA HIS A 219 8.47 -8.57 -8.71
C HIS A 219 8.50 -10.10 -8.89
N GLN A 220 8.56 -10.83 -7.79
CA GLN A 220 8.49 -12.30 -7.79
C GLN A 220 7.05 -12.84 -7.81
N GLY A 221 6.04 -11.98 -7.90
CA GLY A 221 4.63 -12.36 -7.85
C GLY A 221 4.15 -12.71 -6.43
N ILE A 222 4.88 -12.29 -5.39
CA ILE A 222 4.55 -12.54 -3.99
C ILE A 222 3.86 -11.32 -3.40
N GLY A 223 2.67 -11.50 -2.80
CA GLY A 223 1.92 -10.46 -2.11
C GLY A 223 0.56 -10.17 -2.72
N ASP A 224 -0.46 -10.10 -1.87
CA ASP A 224 -1.86 -9.90 -2.24
C ASP A 224 -2.41 -8.58 -1.67
N THR A 225 -1.81 -8.08 -0.62
CA THR A 225 -2.04 -6.74 -0.07
C THR A 225 -0.72 -6.13 0.40
N ILE A 226 -0.61 -4.81 0.29
CA ILE A 226 0.60 -4.09 0.73
C ILE A 226 0.27 -2.99 1.74
N ARG A 227 1.26 -2.66 2.57
CA ARG A 227 1.29 -1.42 3.34
C ARG A 227 2.69 -0.81 3.32
N VAL A 228 2.78 0.43 2.87
CA VAL A 228 3.91 1.31 3.16
C VAL A 228 3.73 1.86 4.58
N SER A 229 4.76 1.84 5.41
CA SER A 229 4.70 2.33 6.79
C SER A 229 5.72 3.46 6.97
N LEU A 230 5.24 4.67 7.22
CA LEU A 230 6.07 5.86 7.33
C LEU A 230 5.84 6.57 8.67
N THR A 231 6.87 7.18 9.20
CA THR A 231 6.73 8.16 10.27
C THR A 231 6.31 9.49 9.63
N GLY A 232 5.00 9.69 9.45
CA GLY A 232 4.42 10.83 8.75
C GLY A 232 2.90 10.72 8.59
N ASP A 233 2.35 11.56 7.71
CA ASP A 233 0.93 11.51 7.36
C ASP A 233 0.62 10.19 6.61
N PRO A 234 -0.42 9.43 7.03
CA PRO A 234 -0.83 8.21 6.32
C PRO A 234 -1.20 8.41 4.85
N LEU A 235 -1.55 9.63 4.42
CA LEU A 235 -1.76 9.95 3.00
C LEU A 235 -0.50 9.73 2.16
N GLU A 236 0.68 10.00 2.72
CA GLU A 236 1.96 9.75 2.05
C GLU A 236 2.22 8.24 1.87
N GLU A 237 1.73 7.39 2.79
CA GLU A 237 1.79 5.93 2.63
C GLU A 237 1.02 5.48 1.38
N ILE A 238 -0.18 6.05 1.14
CA ILE A 238 -1.03 5.70 -0.02
C ILE A 238 -0.40 6.19 -1.32
N LYS A 239 0.12 7.42 -1.36
CA LYS A 239 0.82 7.95 -2.55
C LYS A 239 1.99 7.04 -2.94
N SER A 240 2.82 6.69 -1.97
CA SER A 240 3.98 5.82 -2.17
C SER A 240 3.57 4.42 -2.61
N ALA A 241 2.55 3.82 -2.01
CA ALA A 241 2.05 2.50 -2.38
C ALA A 241 1.51 2.48 -3.82
N LYS A 242 0.73 3.50 -4.21
CA LYS A 242 0.25 3.66 -5.60
C LYS A 242 1.40 3.77 -6.59
N LEU A 243 2.41 4.58 -6.26
CA LEU A 243 3.58 4.78 -7.12
C LEU A 243 4.38 3.47 -7.28
N ILE A 244 4.64 2.75 -6.19
CA ILE A 244 5.34 1.45 -6.23
C ILE A 244 4.58 0.46 -7.12
N LEU A 245 3.27 0.30 -6.92
CA LEU A 245 2.47 -0.64 -7.73
C LEU A 245 2.43 -0.25 -9.21
N ARG A 246 2.34 1.05 -9.53
CA ARG A 246 2.37 1.52 -10.92
C ARG A 246 3.73 1.31 -11.57
N THR A 247 4.82 1.67 -10.88
CA THR A 247 6.19 1.49 -11.38
C THR A 247 6.50 0.02 -11.68
N LEU A 248 5.87 -0.92 -10.95
CA LEU A 248 5.99 -2.35 -11.21
C LEU A 248 4.98 -2.88 -12.26
N GLY A 249 4.12 -2.04 -12.83
CA GLY A 249 3.06 -2.46 -13.77
C GLY A 249 1.93 -3.27 -13.12
N LEU A 250 1.83 -3.29 -11.78
CA LEU A 250 0.85 -4.07 -11.01
C LEU A 250 -0.45 -3.32 -10.73
N ARG A 251 -0.51 -2.03 -11.02
CA ARG A 251 -1.72 -1.20 -10.91
C ARG A 251 -1.77 -0.25 -12.09
N LYS A 252 -2.91 -0.22 -12.77
CA LYS A 252 -3.21 0.72 -13.84
C LYS A 252 -3.91 1.95 -13.30
N GLY A 253 -3.92 3.00 -14.11
CA GLY A 253 -4.59 4.26 -13.81
C GLY A 253 -3.73 5.26 -13.06
N GLY A 254 -3.90 6.51 -13.43
CA GLY A 254 -3.12 7.66 -12.99
C GLY A 254 -1.96 7.98 -13.94
N VAL A 255 -1.58 9.25 -13.97
CA VAL A 255 -0.52 9.74 -14.86
C VAL A 255 0.86 9.38 -14.30
N GLU A 256 1.70 8.75 -15.14
CA GLU A 256 3.12 8.59 -14.86
C GLU A 256 3.88 9.83 -15.35
N VAL A 257 4.59 10.50 -14.46
CA VAL A 257 5.44 11.64 -14.83
C VAL A 257 6.89 11.19 -14.98
N VAL A 258 7.49 11.47 -16.14
CA VAL A 258 8.91 11.28 -16.39
C VAL A 258 9.55 12.64 -16.62
N SER A 259 10.65 12.92 -15.97
CA SER A 259 11.39 14.17 -16.15
C SER A 259 12.88 13.89 -16.38
N CYS A 260 13.51 14.69 -17.22
CA CYS A 260 14.95 14.57 -17.39
C CYS A 260 15.69 15.13 -16.17
N PRO A 261 16.89 14.61 -15.85
CA PRO A 261 17.71 15.20 -14.81
C PRO A 261 18.18 16.62 -15.23
N THR A 262 18.30 17.50 -14.24
CA THR A 262 18.89 18.82 -14.51
C THR A 262 20.32 18.70 -15.03
N CYS A 263 20.64 19.39 -16.12
CA CYS A 263 21.98 19.42 -16.69
C CYS A 263 22.31 20.81 -17.24
N GLY A 264 23.53 21.00 -17.76
CA GLY A 264 23.97 22.30 -18.32
C GLY A 264 23.18 22.81 -19.53
N ARG A 265 22.29 21.97 -20.11
CA ARG A 265 21.38 22.35 -21.20
C ARG A 265 20.02 22.82 -20.74
N THR A 266 19.66 22.64 -19.48
CA THR A 266 18.39 23.12 -18.90
C THR A 266 18.28 24.64 -19.02
N ARG A 267 17.16 25.14 -19.56
CA ARG A 267 16.91 26.55 -19.85
C ARG A 267 15.73 27.14 -19.10
N ILE A 268 15.02 26.33 -18.34
CA ILE A 268 13.82 26.70 -17.56
C ILE A 268 13.98 26.26 -16.10
N ASP A 269 13.09 26.71 -15.24
CA ASP A 269 12.94 26.13 -13.88
C ASP A 269 12.32 24.72 -13.99
N LEU A 270 13.12 23.74 -14.42
CA LEU A 270 12.67 22.35 -14.61
C LEU A 270 12.19 21.73 -13.29
N ILE A 271 12.87 22.00 -12.18
CA ILE A 271 12.52 21.43 -10.87
C ILE A 271 11.13 21.93 -10.44
N GLY A 272 10.92 23.23 -10.49
CA GLY A 272 9.63 23.82 -10.16
C GLY A 272 8.52 23.32 -11.07
N LEU A 273 8.77 23.26 -12.40
CA LEU A 273 7.80 22.80 -13.37
C LEU A 273 7.44 21.32 -13.19
N ALA A 274 8.42 20.43 -12.98
CA ALA A 274 8.18 19.00 -12.76
C ALA A 274 7.32 18.77 -11.50
N ASN A 275 7.65 19.44 -10.39
CA ASN A 275 6.84 19.36 -9.16
C ASN A 275 5.41 19.87 -9.36
N GLN A 276 5.22 20.95 -10.12
CA GLN A 276 3.90 21.47 -10.45
C GLN A 276 3.11 20.49 -11.32
N VAL A 277 3.74 19.85 -12.29
CA VAL A 277 3.11 18.80 -13.11
C VAL A 277 2.73 17.59 -12.27
N GLU A 278 3.63 17.07 -11.42
CA GLU A 278 3.31 15.94 -10.52
C GLU A 278 2.09 16.24 -9.64
N ASN A 279 2.05 17.44 -9.04
CA ASN A 279 0.91 17.85 -8.23
C ASN A 279 -0.37 17.99 -9.05
N MET A 280 -0.30 18.58 -10.26
CA MET A 280 -1.44 18.77 -11.15
C MET A 280 -2.06 17.45 -11.60
N VAL A 281 -1.25 16.43 -11.85
CA VAL A 281 -1.73 15.14 -12.40
C VAL A 281 -2.07 14.12 -11.32
N ALA A 282 -1.82 14.42 -10.03
CA ALA A 282 -1.98 13.47 -8.93
C ALA A 282 -3.37 12.80 -8.88
N ASP A 283 -4.42 13.58 -9.20
CA ASP A 283 -5.82 13.14 -9.16
C ASP A 283 -6.42 12.88 -10.56
N ILE A 284 -5.62 12.98 -11.62
CA ILE A 284 -6.10 12.71 -12.99
C ILE A 284 -6.14 11.20 -13.23
N PRO A 285 -7.31 10.60 -13.52
CA PRO A 285 -7.47 9.15 -13.65
C PRO A 285 -7.09 8.61 -15.04
N LEU A 286 -6.20 9.28 -15.75
CA LEU A 286 -5.72 8.86 -17.06
C LEU A 286 -4.57 7.86 -16.89
N ASP A 287 -4.57 6.78 -17.67
CA ASP A 287 -3.48 5.79 -17.72
C ASP A 287 -2.51 6.16 -18.84
N ILE A 288 -1.75 7.23 -18.62
CA ILE A 288 -0.83 7.82 -19.61
C ILE A 288 0.50 8.23 -18.97
N LYS A 289 1.51 8.40 -19.82
CA LYS A 289 2.83 8.91 -19.47
C LYS A 289 2.99 10.36 -19.93
N VAL A 290 3.36 11.24 -18.99
CA VAL A 290 3.64 12.66 -19.24
C VAL A 290 5.12 12.95 -19.08
N ALA A 291 5.74 13.55 -20.10
CA ALA A 291 7.15 13.94 -20.07
C ALA A 291 7.33 15.42 -19.72
N VAL A 292 8.30 15.73 -18.84
CA VAL A 292 8.71 17.10 -18.49
C VAL A 292 10.21 17.26 -18.78
N MET A 293 10.54 17.99 -19.84
CA MET A 293 11.91 18.11 -20.36
C MET A 293 12.45 19.52 -20.26
N GLY A 294 13.67 19.66 -19.77
CA GLY A 294 14.31 20.95 -19.49
C GLY A 294 14.94 21.65 -20.68
N CYS A 295 14.97 21.04 -21.86
CA CYS A 295 15.51 21.67 -23.06
C CYS A 295 14.84 21.10 -24.35
N VAL A 296 14.79 21.93 -25.40
CA VAL A 296 14.22 21.56 -26.71
C VAL A 296 15.16 20.74 -27.58
N VAL A 297 16.43 20.55 -27.18
CA VAL A 297 17.44 19.83 -27.98
C VAL A 297 17.22 18.32 -27.90
N ASN A 298 17.21 17.77 -26.69
CA ASN A 298 17.02 16.35 -26.45
C ASN A 298 15.57 16.03 -26.01
N GLY A 299 14.84 17.06 -25.54
CA GLY A 299 13.49 16.91 -25.00
C GLY A 299 12.53 16.14 -25.90
N PRO A 300 12.43 16.45 -27.20
CA PRO A 300 11.55 15.71 -28.11
C PRO A 300 11.95 14.23 -28.25
N GLY A 301 13.25 13.90 -28.26
CA GLY A 301 13.73 12.53 -28.33
C GLY A 301 13.49 11.74 -27.05
N GLU A 302 13.71 12.35 -25.88
CA GLU A 302 13.49 11.76 -24.56
C GLU A 302 12.00 11.65 -24.22
N ALA A 303 11.16 12.55 -24.75
CA ALA A 303 9.70 12.51 -24.60
C ALA A 303 9.01 11.54 -25.60
N LYS A 304 9.74 10.89 -26.49
CA LYS A 304 9.17 10.07 -27.57
C LYS A 304 8.32 8.90 -27.06
N GLU A 305 8.67 8.36 -25.92
CA GLU A 305 7.94 7.22 -25.30
C GLU A 305 6.82 7.68 -24.37
N ALA A 306 6.58 9.00 -24.26
CA ALA A 306 5.47 9.54 -23.50
C ALA A 306 4.28 9.86 -24.43
N ASP A 307 3.07 9.71 -23.90
CA ASP A 307 1.85 10.03 -24.65
C ASP A 307 1.75 11.53 -24.94
N ILE A 308 2.14 12.35 -23.95
CA ILE A 308 2.25 13.80 -24.08
C ILE A 308 3.42 14.32 -23.24
N GLY A 309 3.99 15.45 -23.63
CA GLY A 309 5.05 16.07 -22.85
C GLY A 309 5.22 17.55 -23.15
N ILE A 310 6.02 18.17 -22.30
CA ILE A 310 6.50 19.54 -22.47
C ILE A 310 8.01 19.58 -22.48
N ALA A 311 8.58 20.42 -23.31
CA ALA A 311 10.02 20.67 -23.35
C ALA A 311 10.28 22.18 -23.29
N GLY A 312 11.03 22.63 -22.28
CA GLY A 312 11.35 24.04 -22.08
C GLY A 312 12.44 24.56 -23.01
N GLY A 313 12.27 25.78 -23.46
CA GLY A 313 13.25 26.56 -24.23
C GLY A 313 13.32 27.99 -23.71
N ILE A 314 14.20 28.82 -24.28
CA ILE A 314 14.35 30.21 -23.85
C ILE A 314 13.17 31.04 -24.34
N GLY A 315 12.30 31.46 -23.39
CA GLY A 315 11.12 32.28 -23.64
C GLY A 315 9.97 31.56 -24.32
N GLU A 316 10.18 30.39 -24.88
CA GLU A 316 9.15 29.52 -25.48
C GLU A 316 9.40 28.06 -25.13
N GLY A 317 8.37 27.24 -25.17
CA GLY A 317 8.45 25.81 -24.97
C GLY A 317 7.62 25.04 -25.99
N LEU A 318 7.79 23.74 -25.98
CA LEU A 318 7.14 22.81 -26.90
C LEU A 318 6.16 21.91 -26.16
N LEU A 319 4.97 21.72 -26.70
CA LEU A 319 4.13 20.55 -26.40
C LEU A 319 4.49 19.45 -27.42
N ILE A 320 4.65 18.24 -26.90
CA ILE A 320 5.00 17.05 -27.66
C ILE A 320 3.90 16.03 -27.44
N LYS A 321 3.37 15.45 -28.50
CA LYS A 321 2.32 14.43 -28.43
C LYS A 321 2.72 13.26 -29.33
N ASN A 322 2.71 12.04 -28.77
CA ASN A 322 3.16 10.83 -29.49
C ASN A 322 4.54 10.97 -30.15
N GLY A 323 5.47 11.65 -29.48
CA GLY A 323 6.83 11.85 -29.95
C GLY A 323 7.05 12.97 -30.99
N GLU A 324 5.98 13.69 -31.38
CA GLU A 324 6.06 14.77 -32.35
C GLU A 324 5.76 16.13 -31.68
N VAL A 325 6.44 17.18 -32.19
CA VAL A 325 6.18 18.56 -31.72
C VAL A 325 4.79 18.98 -32.22
N TYR A 326 3.87 19.08 -31.27
CA TYR A 326 2.47 19.40 -31.53
C TYR A 326 2.20 20.91 -31.57
N LYS A 327 2.78 21.66 -30.59
CA LYS A 327 2.51 23.08 -30.43
C LYS A 327 3.70 23.79 -29.79
N LYS A 328 3.93 25.06 -30.16
CA LYS A 328 4.82 25.98 -29.44
C LYS A 328 3.97 26.92 -28.59
N VAL A 329 4.41 27.17 -27.37
CA VAL A 329 3.75 28.07 -26.43
C VAL A 329 4.79 28.91 -25.69
N PRO A 330 4.44 30.09 -25.16
CA PRO A 330 5.30 30.82 -24.24
C PRO A 330 5.70 29.96 -23.04
N GLU A 331 6.92 30.13 -22.52
CA GLU A 331 7.43 29.34 -21.38
C GLU A 331 6.46 29.37 -20.19
N GLY A 332 5.92 30.55 -19.85
CA GLY A 332 4.98 30.72 -18.73
C GLY A 332 3.61 30.05 -18.91
N GLU A 333 3.27 29.60 -20.13
CA GLU A 333 2.00 28.94 -20.45
C GLU A 333 2.12 27.42 -20.57
N LEU A 334 3.33 26.83 -20.42
CA LEU A 334 3.58 25.39 -20.61
C LEU A 334 2.69 24.53 -19.69
N LEU A 335 2.56 24.89 -18.42
CA LEU A 335 1.77 24.13 -17.45
C LEU A 335 0.28 24.15 -17.79
N GLU A 336 -0.27 25.33 -18.08
CA GLU A 336 -1.68 25.48 -18.44
C GLU A 336 -2.01 24.82 -19.79
N ALA A 337 -1.11 24.89 -20.75
CA ALA A 337 -1.28 24.23 -22.02
C ALA A 337 -1.29 22.70 -21.86
N LEU A 338 -0.39 22.12 -21.04
CA LEU A 338 -0.41 20.70 -20.70
C LEU A 338 -1.70 20.31 -19.97
N ARG A 339 -2.11 21.10 -18.97
CA ARG A 339 -3.35 20.88 -18.23
C ARG A 339 -4.56 20.83 -19.15
N TYR A 340 -4.67 21.77 -20.09
CA TYR A 340 -5.74 21.81 -21.07
C TYR A 340 -5.82 20.51 -21.88
N GLU A 341 -4.67 20.04 -22.41
CA GLU A 341 -4.61 18.80 -23.19
C GLU A 341 -5.02 17.57 -22.36
N LEU A 342 -4.59 17.49 -21.08
CA LEU A 342 -4.94 16.40 -20.19
C LEU A 342 -6.43 16.36 -19.85
N LEU A 343 -7.06 17.52 -19.62
CA LEU A 343 -8.48 17.59 -19.31
C LEU A 343 -9.36 17.20 -20.51
N HIS A 344 -8.89 17.44 -21.74
CA HIS A 344 -9.61 17.11 -22.98
C HIS A 344 -9.08 15.83 -23.66
N TRP A 345 -8.26 15.04 -22.95
CA TRP A 345 -7.57 13.86 -23.50
C TRP A 345 -8.50 12.86 -24.18
N ASN A 346 -9.60 12.51 -23.53
CA ASN A 346 -10.56 11.54 -24.04
C ASN A 346 -11.43 12.07 -25.21
N GLU A 347 -11.54 13.38 -25.39
CA GLU A 347 -12.29 14.01 -26.48
C GLU A 347 -11.49 14.00 -27.79
N GLN A 348 -10.16 14.01 -27.67
CA GLN A 348 -9.23 14.08 -28.82
C GLN A 348 -8.85 12.71 -29.38
N GLN A 349 -9.25 11.62 -28.74
CA GLN A 349 -9.03 10.24 -29.20
C GLN A 349 -10.23 9.66 -29.97
N LYS A 350 -11.29 10.45 -30.12
CA LYS A 350 -12.47 10.12 -30.96
C LYS A 350 -12.30 10.69 -32.35
#